data_231fe7a910a0eace830dcaee0337fef6
#
_entry.id   231fe7a910a0eace830dcaee0337fef6
#
_cell.length_a   1.000
_cell.length_b   1.000
_cell.length_c   1.000
_cell.angle_alpha   90.00
_cell.angle_beta   90.00
_cell.angle_gamma   90.00
#
_symmetry.space_group_name_H-M   'P 1'
#
loop_
_entity.id
_entity.type
_entity.pdbx_description
1 polymer ?
#
loop_
_entity_poly.entity_id
_entity_poly.type
_entity_poly.pdbx_seq_one_letter_code
_entity_poly.pdbx_strand_id
1 'polypeptide(L)'
;TSKHMSDIEFGFGNIELNDTGDDFISMLQFEALSPAQIDEIEEKGYVFPIKYAGRANGTYFSKDRTCSDSDYRTIARNRTIDKSRRAIRNALLPYLNSPVLVNPKTGYLAEIEIKKYQNVVKNILSTMEGNSEISGYSVLVSSNQNILLTDTLKIIYAIVPVGVTSKIIVEEGFALTNA
;
A
#
# COMPACT_ATOMS: atom_id res chain seq x y z
N THR A 1 9.08 2.54 -9.03
CA THR A 1 7.62 2.62 -9.23
C THR A 1 7.06 1.22 -9.09
N SER A 2 6.34 0.95 -8.00
CA SER A 2 5.62 -0.32 -7.88
C SER A 2 4.49 -0.30 -8.90
N LYS A 3 4.63 -1.06 -9.98
CA LYS A 3 3.52 -1.27 -10.91
C LYS A 3 2.34 -1.85 -10.13
N HIS A 4 1.16 -1.31 -10.39
CA HIS A 4 -0.07 -1.89 -9.91
C HIS A 4 -0.21 -3.32 -10.45
N MET A 5 -0.76 -4.25 -9.68
CA MET A 5 -0.89 -5.64 -10.15
C MET A 5 -1.72 -5.76 -11.44
N SER A 6 -2.70 -4.87 -11.64
CA SER A 6 -3.48 -4.80 -12.88
C SER A 6 -2.65 -4.43 -14.12
N ASP A 7 -1.44 -3.87 -13.94
CA ASP A 7 -0.54 -3.52 -15.05
C ASP A 7 0.49 -4.61 -15.34
N ILE A 8 0.45 -5.71 -14.59
CA ILE A 8 1.32 -6.86 -14.81
C ILE A 8 0.56 -7.81 -15.73
N GLU A 9 1.06 -7.94 -16.95
CA GLU A 9 0.58 -8.97 -17.86
C GLU A 9 0.96 -10.35 -17.31
N PHE A 10 -0.01 -11.25 -17.24
CA PHE A 10 0.29 -12.65 -17.03
C PHE A 10 0.97 -13.21 -18.28
N GLY A 11 2.19 -13.69 -18.13
CA GLY A 11 2.92 -14.39 -19.17
C GLY A 11 2.35 -15.78 -19.54
N PHE A 12 1.20 -16.10 -19.00
CA PHE A 12 0.41 -17.27 -19.41
C PHE A 12 -0.45 -16.84 -20.59
N GLY A 13 0.00 -17.10 -21.79
CA GLY A 13 -0.89 -17.10 -22.95
C GLY A 13 -2.18 -17.84 -22.58
N ASN A 14 -3.28 -17.55 -23.24
CA ASN A 14 -4.62 -18.07 -22.99
C ASN A 14 -4.60 -19.25 -22.00
N ILE A 15 -4.94 -18.99 -20.73
CA ILE A 15 -5.32 -20.09 -19.86
C ILE A 15 -6.66 -20.56 -20.43
N GLU A 16 -6.60 -21.45 -21.42
CA GLU A 16 -7.69 -22.36 -21.66
C GLU A 16 -7.74 -23.21 -20.40
N LEU A 17 -8.67 -22.90 -19.53
CA LEU A 17 -9.15 -23.83 -18.54
C LEU A 17 -9.74 -24.96 -19.36
N ASN A 18 -8.93 -25.93 -19.74
CA ASN A 18 -9.39 -27.16 -20.34
C ASN A 18 -10.40 -27.75 -19.37
N ASP A 19 -11.64 -27.73 -19.77
CA ASP A 19 -12.70 -28.52 -19.20
C ASP A 19 -12.31 -29.99 -19.36
N THR A 20 -11.58 -30.51 -18.39
CA THR A 20 -11.29 -31.94 -18.29
C THR A 20 -12.44 -32.67 -17.61
N GLY A 21 -13.68 -32.23 -17.81
CA GLY A 21 -14.88 -33.01 -17.65
C GLY A 21 -15.19 -33.65 -16.30
N ASP A 22 -14.41 -33.45 -15.27
CA ASP A 22 -14.62 -34.01 -13.96
C ASP A 22 -15.00 -32.94 -12.94
N ASP A 23 -16.29 -32.90 -12.62
CA ASP A 23 -16.93 -32.46 -11.37
C ASP A 23 -16.61 -31.06 -10.80
N PHE A 24 -15.90 -30.20 -11.51
CA PHE A 24 -15.95 -28.79 -11.23
C PHE A 24 -17.26 -28.23 -11.81
N ILE A 25 -18.25 -28.08 -10.95
CA ILE A 25 -19.44 -27.26 -11.12
C ILE A 25 -19.10 -26.14 -12.08
N SER A 26 -19.67 -26.18 -13.27
CA SER A 26 -19.63 -25.20 -14.35
C SER A 26 -18.93 -23.92 -13.94
N MET A 27 -17.63 -23.85 -14.12
CA MET A 27 -16.94 -22.57 -14.07
C MET A 27 -17.57 -21.75 -15.18
N LEU A 28 -18.44 -20.82 -14.83
CA LEU A 28 -18.87 -19.77 -15.72
C LEU A 28 -17.60 -19.17 -16.30
N GLN A 29 -17.37 -19.42 -17.58
CA GLN A 29 -16.21 -18.86 -18.26
C GLN A 29 -16.24 -17.35 -18.00
N PHE A 30 -15.13 -16.78 -17.63
CA PHE A 30 -15.03 -15.36 -17.27
C PHE A 30 -15.61 -14.45 -18.38
N GLU A 31 -15.51 -14.89 -19.62
CA GLU A 31 -16.09 -14.26 -20.81
C GLU A 31 -17.62 -14.25 -20.84
N ALA A 32 -18.26 -15.11 -20.04
CA ALA A 32 -19.71 -15.18 -19.92
C ALA A 32 -20.29 -14.33 -18.78
N LEU A 33 -19.44 -13.71 -17.95
CA LEU A 33 -19.88 -12.85 -16.86
C LEU A 33 -20.29 -11.47 -17.40
N SER A 34 -21.44 -11.00 -16.94
CA SER A 34 -21.85 -9.62 -17.21
C SER A 34 -20.95 -8.63 -16.42
N PRO A 35 -20.80 -7.38 -16.89
CA PRO A 35 -20.05 -6.36 -16.16
C PRO A 35 -20.49 -6.20 -14.69
N ALA A 36 -21.79 -6.30 -14.41
CA ALA A 36 -22.33 -6.21 -13.06
C ALA A 36 -21.87 -7.38 -12.15
N GLN A 37 -21.77 -8.59 -12.70
CA GLN A 37 -21.25 -9.75 -11.96
C GLN A 37 -19.75 -9.62 -11.69
N ILE A 38 -19.01 -9.06 -12.63
CA ILE A 38 -17.58 -8.75 -12.46
C ILE A 38 -17.38 -7.74 -11.33
N ASP A 39 -18.18 -6.66 -11.34
CA ASP A 39 -18.14 -5.63 -10.28
C ASP A 39 -18.47 -6.26 -8.90
N GLU A 40 -19.47 -7.13 -8.83
CA GLU A 40 -19.84 -7.82 -7.58
C GLU A 40 -18.70 -8.73 -7.04
N ILE A 41 -18.03 -9.47 -7.91
CA ILE A 41 -16.88 -10.30 -7.54
C ILE A 41 -15.71 -9.43 -7.05
N GLU A 42 -15.48 -8.29 -7.72
CA GLU A 42 -14.46 -7.33 -7.32
C GLU A 42 -14.77 -6.68 -5.96
N GLU A 43 -16.04 -6.34 -5.70
CA GLU A 43 -16.46 -5.78 -4.41
C GLU A 43 -16.25 -6.77 -3.26
N LYS A 44 -16.45 -8.06 -3.52
CA LYS A 44 -16.16 -9.14 -2.55
C LYS A 44 -14.66 -9.36 -2.30
N GLY A 45 -13.78 -8.65 -3.01
CA GLY A 45 -12.32 -8.68 -2.78
C GLY A 45 -11.58 -9.78 -3.50
N TYR A 46 -12.20 -10.47 -4.44
CA TYR A 46 -11.53 -11.48 -5.26
C TYR A 46 -10.60 -10.84 -6.28
N VAL A 47 -9.48 -11.50 -6.54
CA VAL A 47 -8.51 -11.16 -7.57
C VAL A 47 -8.54 -12.25 -8.63
N PHE A 48 -8.79 -11.88 -9.86
CA PHE A 48 -8.96 -12.82 -10.96
C PHE A 48 -8.34 -12.26 -12.26
N PRO A 49 -8.03 -13.11 -13.22
CA PRO A 49 -7.53 -12.69 -14.52
C PRO A 49 -8.65 -12.09 -15.36
N ILE A 50 -8.39 -10.97 -16.04
CA ILE A 50 -9.34 -10.28 -16.93
C ILE A 50 -8.66 -9.81 -18.21
N LYS A 51 -9.40 -9.79 -19.31
CA LYS A 51 -9.01 -9.15 -20.57
C LYS A 51 -9.74 -7.82 -20.71
N TYR A 52 -9.02 -6.74 -20.97
CA TYR A 52 -9.61 -5.42 -21.18
C TYR A 52 -9.80 -5.16 -22.67
N ALA A 53 -11.03 -4.78 -23.09
CA ALA A 53 -11.28 -4.31 -24.44
C ALA A 53 -10.46 -3.03 -24.71
N GLY A 54 -9.77 -2.99 -25.87
CA GLY A 54 -8.94 -1.84 -26.26
C GLY A 54 -7.52 -1.81 -25.68
N ARG A 55 -7.15 -2.77 -24.82
CA ARG A 55 -5.76 -2.99 -24.38
C ARG A 55 -5.05 -4.02 -25.29
N ALA A 56 -3.71 -3.99 -25.30
CA ALA A 56 -2.93 -5.00 -26.01
C ALA A 56 -3.34 -6.42 -25.59
N ASN A 57 -3.25 -7.37 -26.50
CA ASN A 57 -3.57 -8.76 -26.22
C ASN A 57 -2.78 -9.27 -25.03
N GLY A 58 -3.48 -9.64 -23.97
CA GLY A 58 -2.89 -10.13 -22.72
C GLY A 58 -3.96 -10.32 -21.66
N THR A 59 -3.61 -11.08 -20.63
CA THR A 59 -4.47 -11.30 -19.47
C THR A 59 -3.88 -10.54 -18.29
N TYR A 60 -4.69 -9.76 -17.62
CA TYR A 60 -4.31 -8.87 -16.51
C TYR A 60 -5.03 -9.27 -15.24
N PHE A 61 -4.51 -8.88 -14.09
CA PHE A 61 -5.28 -9.00 -12.85
C PHE A 61 -6.36 -7.91 -12.80
N SER A 62 -7.55 -8.26 -12.29
CA SER A 62 -8.66 -7.31 -12.14
C SER A 62 -8.30 -6.15 -11.22
N LYS A 63 -7.90 -6.45 -10.00
CA LYS A 63 -7.45 -5.49 -8.98
C LYS A 63 -6.46 -6.16 -8.02
N ASP A 64 -5.77 -5.35 -7.20
CA ASP A 64 -4.87 -5.83 -6.15
C ASP A 64 -5.55 -5.83 -4.76
N ARG A 65 -6.72 -6.46 -4.67
CA ARG A 65 -7.49 -6.55 -3.44
C ARG A 65 -6.88 -7.53 -2.44
N THR A 66 -7.14 -7.28 -1.16
CA THR A 66 -6.94 -8.20 -0.04
C THR A 66 -8.28 -8.53 0.59
N CYS A 67 -8.34 -9.53 1.47
CA CYS A 67 -9.56 -9.87 2.23
C CYS A 67 -9.90 -8.86 3.33
N SER A 68 -9.30 -7.66 3.32
CA SER A 68 -9.52 -6.62 4.33
C SER A 68 -10.23 -5.42 3.73
N ASP A 69 -11.24 -4.91 4.43
CA ASP A 69 -11.95 -3.66 4.10
C ASP A 69 -11.30 -2.41 4.71
N SER A 70 -10.23 -2.59 5.48
CA SER A 70 -9.49 -1.51 6.13
C SER A 70 -8.53 -0.80 5.18
N ASP A 71 -7.69 0.08 5.72
CA ASP A 71 -6.59 0.74 4.98
C ASP A 71 -5.62 -0.24 4.30
N TYR A 72 -5.64 -1.51 4.73
CA TYR A 72 -4.84 -2.61 4.18
C TYR A 72 -5.51 -3.37 3.03
N ARG A 73 -6.59 -2.83 2.47
CA ARG A 73 -7.40 -3.49 1.44
C ARG A 73 -6.70 -3.75 0.11
N THR A 74 -5.50 -3.21 -0.11
CA THR A 74 -4.73 -3.45 -1.34
C THR A 74 -3.34 -3.99 -1.06
N ILE A 75 -2.85 -4.89 -1.91
CA ILE A 75 -1.52 -5.49 -1.82
C ILE A 75 -0.44 -4.41 -1.92
N ALA A 76 -0.63 -3.41 -2.81
CA ALA A 76 0.30 -2.31 -2.99
C ALA A 76 0.52 -1.52 -1.68
N ARG A 77 -0.56 -1.18 -0.96
CA ARG A 77 -0.48 -0.50 0.34
C ARG A 77 0.24 -1.33 1.39
N ASN A 78 -0.06 -2.63 1.45
CA ASN A 78 0.60 -3.56 2.38
C ASN A 78 2.11 -3.64 2.12
N ARG A 79 2.51 -3.74 0.85
CA ARG A 79 3.93 -3.75 0.48
C ARG A 79 4.64 -2.45 0.84
N THR A 80 3.98 -1.30 0.67
CA THR A 80 4.53 0.01 1.04
C THR A 80 4.76 0.11 2.55
N ILE A 81 3.78 -0.29 3.35
CA ILE A 81 3.90 -0.30 4.83
C ILE A 81 4.99 -1.28 5.29
N ASP A 82 5.08 -2.46 4.70
CA ASP A 82 6.11 -3.43 5.05
C ASP A 82 7.52 -2.96 4.65
N LYS A 83 7.64 -2.27 3.53
CA LYS A 83 8.90 -1.64 3.13
C LYS A 83 9.33 -0.58 4.14
N SER A 84 8.42 0.33 4.53
CA SER A 84 8.72 1.37 5.52
C SER A 84 9.11 0.77 6.86
N ARG A 85 8.38 -0.25 7.32
CA ARG A 85 8.66 -0.95 8.58
C ARG A 85 10.05 -1.59 8.60
N ARG A 86 10.42 -2.30 7.53
CA ARG A 86 11.75 -2.91 7.40
C ARG A 86 12.86 -1.87 7.35
N ALA A 87 12.69 -0.81 6.56
CA ALA A 87 13.68 0.25 6.42
C ALA A 87 13.91 0.99 7.75
N ILE A 88 12.83 1.38 8.43
CA ILE A 88 12.89 2.05 9.75
C ILE A 88 13.53 1.14 10.79
N ARG A 89 13.12 -0.15 10.84
CA ARG A 89 13.74 -1.12 11.76
C ARG A 89 15.24 -1.20 11.53
N ASN A 90 15.68 -1.37 10.31
CA ASN A 90 17.11 -1.47 9.97
C ASN A 90 17.89 -0.21 10.37
N ALA A 91 17.29 0.98 10.16
CA ALA A 91 17.91 2.23 10.54
C ALA A 91 17.97 2.45 12.07
N LEU A 92 17.04 1.87 12.83
CA LEU A 92 17.00 2.00 14.28
C LEU A 92 17.80 0.91 15.02
N LEU A 93 18.11 -0.22 14.38
CA LEU A 93 18.88 -1.30 14.99
C LEU A 93 20.23 -0.85 15.62
N PRO A 94 21.04 0.04 15.00
CA PRO A 94 22.27 0.50 15.59
C PRO A 94 22.11 1.29 16.90
N TYR A 95 20.91 1.79 17.16
CA TYR A 95 20.57 2.54 18.38
C TYR A 95 20.00 1.67 19.50
N LEU A 96 19.80 0.39 19.24
CA LEU A 96 19.35 -0.55 20.25
C LEU A 96 20.46 -0.74 21.30
N ASN A 97 20.09 -0.72 22.58
CA ASN A 97 21.01 -0.77 23.72
C ASN A 97 22.03 0.39 23.79
N SER A 98 21.82 1.46 23.02
CA SER A 98 22.66 2.66 23.11
C SER A 98 22.25 3.52 24.31
N PRO A 99 23.21 4.24 24.95
CA PRO A 99 22.87 5.20 25.99
C PRO A 99 22.04 6.35 25.40
N VAL A 100 21.04 6.79 26.15
CA VAL A 100 20.12 7.85 25.77
C VAL A 100 20.15 8.93 26.83
N LEU A 101 20.28 10.20 26.40
CA LEU A 101 20.27 11.33 27.29
C LEU A 101 18.86 11.64 27.79
N VAL A 102 18.75 11.84 29.09
CA VAL A 102 17.50 12.24 29.74
C VAL A 102 17.64 13.61 30.38
N ASN A 103 16.54 14.30 30.52
CA ASN A 103 16.50 15.58 31.25
C ASN A 103 16.65 15.30 32.75
N PRO A 104 17.68 15.83 33.41
CA PRO A 104 17.97 15.53 34.81
C PRO A 104 16.89 16.02 35.78
N LYS A 105 16.08 17.01 35.39
CA LYS A 105 15.00 17.54 36.23
C LYS A 105 13.73 16.73 36.17
N THR A 106 13.44 16.11 35.02
CA THR A 106 12.14 15.45 34.77
C THR A 106 12.26 13.93 34.56
N GLY A 107 13.47 13.42 34.28
CA GLY A 107 13.69 12.01 33.94
C GLY A 107 13.17 11.63 32.55
N TYR A 108 12.59 12.58 31.79
CA TYR A 108 12.10 12.33 30.44
C TYR A 108 13.20 12.41 29.40
N LEU A 109 12.92 11.90 28.21
CA LEU A 109 13.82 11.94 27.06
C LEU A 109 14.27 13.37 26.76
N ALA A 110 15.57 13.59 26.57
CA ALA A 110 16.10 14.90 26.22
C ALA A 110 15.67 15.30 24.80
N GLU A 111 15.43 16.59 24.58
CA GLU A 111 14.93 17.11 23.28
C GLU A 111 15.87 16.79 22.10
N ILE A 112 17.17 16.76 22.36
CA ILE A 112 18.17 16.42 21.36
C ILE A 112 18.02 14.97 20.88
N GLU A 113 17.72 14.03 21.78
CA GLU A 113 17.48 12.65 21.45
C GLU A 113 16.15 12.46 20.71
N ILE A 114 15.10 13.21 21.10
CA ILE A 114 13.83 13.22 20.38
C ILE A 114 14.06 13.60 18.91
N LYS A 115 14.77 14.69 18.66
CA LYS A 115 15.07 15.17 17.31
C LYS A 115 15.93 14.15 16.53
N LYS A 116 16.90 13.54 17.18
CA LYS A 116 17.77 12.50 16.59
C LYS A 116 16.93 11.34 16.06
N TYR A 117 16.10 10.73 16.88
CA TYR A 117 15.25 9.60 16.48
C TYR A 117 14.19 10.00 15.44
N GLN A 118 13.60 11.19 15.58
CA GLN A 118 12.71 11.74 14.56
C GLN A 118 13.41 11.87 13.21
N ASN A 119 14.63 12.40 13.18
CA ASN A 119 15.37 12.60 11.93
C ASN A 119 15.76 11.28 11.27
N VAL A 120 16.14 10.27 12.04
CA VAL A 120 16.41 8.93 11.49
C VAL A 120 15.19 8.39 10.73
N VAL A 121 14.01 8.47 11.33
CA VAL A 121 12.77 7.98 10.70
C VAL A 121 12.34 8.89 9.53
N LYS A 122 12.43 10.21 9.71
CA LYS A 122 12.10 11.19 8.65
C LYS A 122 12.96 11.00 7.41
N ASN A 123 14.25 10.75 7.53
CA ASN A 123 15.14 10.53 6.39
C ASN A 123 14.70 9.35 5.54
N ILE A 124 14.29 8.25 6.18
CA ILE A 124 13.76 7.07 5.47
C ILE A 124 12.47 7.41 4.73
N LEU A 125 11.53 8.04 5.42
CA LEU A 125 10.23 8.35 4.84
C LEU A 125 10.33 9.44 3.76
N SER A 126 11.20 10.43 3.93
CA SER A 126 11.49 11.43 2.91
C SER A 126 12.10 10.82 1.63
N THR A 127 12.96 9.81 1.78
CA THR A 127 13.47 9.07 0.63
C THR A 127 12.34 8.32 -0.10
N MET A 128 11.42 7.70 0.63
CA MET A 128 10.27 7.02 0.04
C MET A 128 9.30 8.01 -0.65
N GLU A 129 9.11 9.21 -0.07
CA GLU A 129 8.32 10.29 -0.67
C GLU A 129 8.99 10.81 -1.96
N GLY A 130 10.29 11.08 -1.93
CA GLY A 130 11.05 11.49 -3.11
C GLY A 130 11.04 10.46 -4.25
N ASN A 131 10.91 9.17 -3.92
CA ASN A 131 10.72 8.10 -4.90
C ASN A 131 9.25 7.92 -5.34
N SER A 132 8.33 8.78 -4.90
CA SER A 132 6.89 8.68 -5.17
C SER A 132 6.26 7.34 -4.73
N GLU A 133 6.77 6.75 -3.65
CA GLU A 133 6.24 5.53 -3.06
C GLU A 133 5.15 5.83 -2.03
N ILE A 134 5.21 7.01 -1.42
CA ILE A 134 4.21 7.57 -0.51
C ILE A 134 3.94 9.03 -0.89
N SER A 135 2.75 9.52 -0.56
CA SER A 135 2.35 10.92 -0.84
C SER A 135 2.69 11.88 0.31
N GLY A 136 2.99 11.35 1.47
CA GLY A 136 3.34 12.13 2.64
C GLY A 136 3.52 11.25 3.87
N TYR A 137 4.04 11.85 4.94
CA TYR A 137 4.26 11.15 6.20
C TYR A 137 4.23 12.09 7.40
N SER A 138 4.03 11.52 8.58
CA SER A 138 4.22 12.19 9.85
C SER A 138 5.02 11.31 10.81
N VAL A 139 5.84 11.94 11.67
CA VAL A 139 6.65 11.24 12.67
C VAL A 139 6.52 11.96 14.00
N LEU A 140 6.16 11.23 15.03
CA LEU A 140 6.01 11.73 16.38
C LEU A 140 6.84 10.88 17.36
N VAL A 141 7.72 11.52 18.09
CA VAL A 141 8.37 10.97 19.29
C VAL A 141 7.90 11.82 20.46
N SER A 142 7.15 11.23 21.36
CA SER A 142 6.61 11.97 22.52
C SER A 142 7.75 12.38 23.47
N SER A 143 7.68 13.60 23.99
CA SER A 143 8.62 14.09 25.02
C SER A 143 8.37 13.49 26.41
N ASN A 144 7.16 12.96 26.66
CA ASN A 144 6.77 12.45 27.97
C ASN A 144 7.10 10.96 28.16
N GLN A 145 8.24 10.51 27.62
CA GLN A 145 8.69 9.13 27.77
C GLN A 145 9.78 9.07 28.84
N ASN A 146 9.49 8.34 29.93
CA ASN A 146 10.47 8.09 30.97
C ASN A 146 11.19 6.76 30.68
N ILE A 147 12.31 6.85 29.99
CA ILE A 147 13.11 5.69 29.58
C ILE A 147 13.76 5.01 30.78
N LEU A 148 14.09 5.76 31.83
CA LEU A 148 14.67 5.20 33.04
C LEU A 148 13.73 4.22 33.78
N LEU A 149 12.43 4.34 33.57
CA LEU A 149 11.43 3.44 34.18
C LEU A 149 11.02 2.30 33.26
N THR A 150 11.02 2.53 31.94
CA THR A 150 10.40 1.61 30.98
C THR A 150 11.38 0.90 30.07
N ASP A 151 12.63 1.37 30.00
CA ASP A 151 13.65 0.92 29.05
C ASP A 151 13.16 0.87 27.60
N THR A 152 12.10 1.64 27.31
CA THR A 152 11.38 1.57 26.02
C THR A 152 11.24 2.95 25.39
N LEU A 153 11.68 3.06 24.14
CA LEU A 153 11.44 4.23 23.29
C LEU A 153 10.31 3.93 22.30
N LYS A 154 9.24 4.73 22.35
CA LYS A 154 8.12 4.64 21.43
C LYS A 154 8.19 5.72 20.36
N ILE A 155 8.23 5.29 19.12
CA ILE A 155 8.16 6.16 17.93
C ILE A 155 6.86 5.85 17.21
N ILE A 156 6.08 6.87 16.88
CA ILE A 156 4.84 6.76 16.11
C ILE A 156 5.08 7.42 14.76
N TYR A 157 4.74 6.72 13.69
CA TYR A 157 4.75 7.31 12.36
C TYR A 157 3.48 6.92 11.60
N ALA A 158 3.06 7.78 10.70
CA ALA A 158 1.98 7.52 9.76
C ALA A 158 2.46 7.88 8.35
N ILE A 159 1.96 7.13 7.38
CA ILE A 159 2.25 7.36 5.96
C ILE A 159 0.94 7.54 5.20
N VAL A 160 0.96 8.44 4.22
CA VAL A 160 -0.11 8.62 3.27
C VAL A 160 0.26 7.84 2.00
N PRO A 161 -0.46 6.77 1.65
CA PRO A 161 -0.15 5.99 0.46
C PRO A 161 -0.39 6.81 -0.82
N VAL A 162 0.24 6.40 -1.91
CA VAL A 162 -0.09 6.93 -3.24
C VAL A 162 -1.47 6.42 -3.64
N GLY A 163 -2.30 7.32 -4.20
CA GLY A 163 -3.61 6.97 -4.74
C GLY A 163 -3.48 6.22 -6.07
N VAL A 164 -4.41 5.30 -6.31
CA VAL A 164 -4.54 4.58 -7.59
C VAL A 164 -5.92 4.87 -8.17
N THR A 165 -5.97 5.34 -9.40
CA THR A 165 -7.22 5.57 -10.13
C THR A 165 -7.69 4.25 -10.71
N SER A 166 -8.73 3.67 -10.13
CA SER A 166 -9.32 2.40 -10.59
C SER A 166 -10.47 2.60 -11.60
N LYS A 167 -11.06 3.80 -11.67
CA LYS A 167 -12.15 4.12 -12.58
C LYS A 167 -12.01 5.57 -13.05
N ILE A 168 -12.11 5.78 -14.35
CA ILE A 168 -12.18 7.11 -14.96
C ILE A 168 -13.55 7.25 -15.60
N ILE A 169 -14.29 8.25 -15.19
CA ILE A 169 -15.59 8.60 -15.79
C ILE A 169 -15.36 9.86 -16.62
N VAL A 170 -15.74 9.80 -17.89
CA VAL A 170 -15.70 10.95 -18.79
C VAL A 170 -17.15 11.28 -19.13
N GLU A 171 -17.56 12.50 -18.82
CA GLU A 171 -18.88 13.03 -19.20
C GLU A 171 -18.71 13.85 -20.46
N GLU A 172 -19.44 13.49 -21.51
CA GLU A 172 -19.39 14.16 -22.79
C GLU A 172 -20.70 14.92 -23.04
N GLY A 173 -20.57 16.11 -23.59
CA GLY A 173 -21.73 16.94 -23.94
C GLY A 173 -21.42 17.88 -25.12
N PHE A 174 -22.44 18.22 -25.91
CA PHE A 174 -22.33 19.25 -26.92
C PHE A 174 -22.67 20.61 -26.33
N ALA A 175 -21.76 21.57 -26.44
CA ALA A 175 -22.04 22.96 -26.11
C ALA A 175 -22.57 23.66 -27.39
N LEU A 176 -23.71 24.34 -27.29
CA LEU A 176 -24.28 25.14 -28.37
C LEU A 176 -23.56 26.48 -28.54
N THR A 177 -22.82 26.91 -27.53
CA THR A 177 -22.01 28.14 -27.55
C THR A 177 -20.72 27.90 -26.75
N ASN A 178 -19.59 28.42 -27.23
CA ASN A 178 -18.36 28.47 -26.40
C ASN A 178 -18.58 29.51 -25.29
N ALA A 179 -18.46 29.08 -24.04
CA ALA A 179 -18.47 29.97 -22.88
C ALA A 179 -17.12 30.65 -22.73
#